data_c2ba4a7b3cf2ba5bf82d00d98b45b60f
#
_entry.id   c2ba4a7b3cf2ba5bf82d00d98b45b60f
#
_cell.length_a   1.000
_cell.length_b   1.000
_cell.length_c   1.000
_cell.angle_alpha   90.00
_cell.angle_beta   90.00
_cell.angle_gamma   90.00
#
_symmetry.space_group_name_H-M   'P 1'
#
loop_
_entity.id
_entity.type
_entity.pdbx_description
1 polymer ?
#
loop_
_entity_poly.entity_id
_entity_poly.type
_entity_poly.pdbx_seq_one_letter_code
_entity_poly.pdbx_strand_id
1 'polypeptide(L)'
;VIERLRQILIKEFIHLFRDRHARFALIVPPLLQMLVFGYAASYEVNRVSTAVLDYDRSQESREFLERFSASSRFEVRDVLQSESQIPSLLDHRRVVLVLQIQPGFAELLRKGQTAPVQAVLDGTDSNTALIAVGYINQIANRFAQDYQLQMADRLKPSLATFAPEIELQERPWYNANLESRWFFVPGVIGTLVLVTVMMLTAFAVVREREIGTLEQLMVTPISPAELIVGKTLPFLIVGLANVVFVGILGSLWFDVPFRGNIFVLLLGTTLFLSSALGVGLLISTVCQTQQQAFAISFFYISPAIMLSGFGYPITSMPTALQWFTNLDPLRFYLIVLRGTFIKGIGLHVLWPQMVAMAILGAATLTLATLRFHKTMD
;
A
#
# COMPACT_ATOMS: atom_id res chain seq x y z
N VAL A 1 39.73 -10.32 15.46
CA VAL A 1 38.52 -9.70 14.90
C VAL A 1 37.47 -10.75 14.56
N ILE A 2 37.74 -11.68 13.64
CA ILE A 2 36.75 -12.65 13.13
C ILE A 2 36.18 -13.54 14.26
N GLU A 3 37.04 -14.08 15.15
CA GLU A 3 36.56 -14.94 16.25
C GLU A 3 35.71 -14.17 17.27
N ARG A 4 36.06 -12.92 17.58
CA ARG A 4 35.26 -12.07 18.48
C ARG A 4 33.90 -11.78 17.87
N LEU A 5 33.86 -11.41 16.58
CA LEU A 5 32.61 -11.17 15.86
C LEU A 5 31.73 -12.44 15.83
N ARG A 6 32.34 -13.61 15.60
CA ARG A 6 31.64 -14.90 15.63
C ARG A 6 31.01 -15.19 16.98
N GLN A 7 31.72 -14.92 18.08
CA GLN A 7 31.20 -15.14 19.43
C GLN A 7 30.05 -14.18 19.76
N ILE A 8 30.13 -12.89 19.34
CA ILE A 8 29.04 -11.94 19.49
C ILE A 8 27.81 -12.41 18.70
N LEU A 9 28.00 -12.83 17.46
CA LEU A 9 26.90 -13.35 16.60
C LEU A 9 26.21 -14.55 17.23
N ILE A 10 26.99 -15.54 17.70
CA ILE A 10 26.45 -16.74 18.35
C ILE A 10 25.62 -16.33 19.59
N LYS A 11 26.15 -15.44 20.43
CA LYS A 11 25.46 -14.91 21.62
C LYS A 11 24.12 -14.27 21.24
N GLU A 12 24.13 -13.37 20.26
CA GLU A 12 22.92 -12.64 19.85
C GLU A 12 21.87 -13.58 19.23
N PHE A 13 22.29 -14.57 18.40
CA PHE A 13 21.36 -15.57 17.87
C PHE A 13 20.75 -16.45 18.98
N ILE A 14 21.59 -16.92 19.92
CA ILE A 14 21.09 -17.70 21.08
C ILE A 14 20.09 -16.86 21.87
N HIS A 15 20.41 -15.59 22.13
CA HIS A 15 19.54 -14.68 22.87
C HIS A 15 18.20 -14.49 22.14
N LEU A 16 18.23 -14.22 20.83
CA LEU A 16 17.06 -14.01 20.01
C LEU A 16 16.14 -15.26 19.96
N PHE A 17 16.72 -16.44 19.75
CA PHE A 17 15.95 -17.69 19.64
C PHE A 17 15.56 -18.29 20.99
N ARG A 18 16.24 -17.95 22.09
CA ARG A 18 15.90 -18.42 23.44
C ARG A 18 14.83 -17.56 24.09
N ASP A 19 14.76 -16.27 23.75
CA ASP A 19 13.74 -15.37 24.28
C ASP A 19 12.37 -15.69 23.64
N ARG A 20 11.41 -16.12 24.50
CA ARG A 20 10.05 -16.46 24.08
C ARG A 20 9.31 -15.24 23.51
N HIS A 21 9.55 -14.04 24.07
CA HIS A 21 8.92 -12.80 23.63
C HIS A 21 9.45 -12.36 22.27
N ALA A 22 10.76 -12.49 22.04
CA ALA A 22 11.38 -12.17 20.75
C ALA A 22 10.86 -13.11 19.64
N ARG A 23 10.76 -14.41 19.89
CA ARG A 23 10.19 -15.38 18.93
C ARG A 23 8.74 -15.06 18.59
N PHE A 24 7.92 -14.74 19.61
CA PHE A 24 6.53 -14.34 19.41
C PHE A 24 6.46 -13.06 18.57
N ALA A 25 7.25 -12.04 18.89
CA ALA A 25 7.27 -10.77 18.17
C ALA A 25 7.75 -10.87 16.71
N LEU A 26 8.55 -11.89 16.39
CA LEU A 26 9.03 -12.13 15.04
C LEU A 26 7.99 -12.78 14.12
N ILE A 27 7.11 -13.61 14.66
CA ILE A 27 6.21 -14.45 13.85
C ILE A 27 4.77 -13.96 13.91
N VAL A 28 4.25 -13.71 15.12
CA VAL A 28 2.81 -13.46 15.29
C VAL A 28 2.36 -12.10 14.77
N PRO A 29 3.00 -10.96 15.10
CA PRO A 29 2.59 -9.68 14.56
C PRO A 29 2.67 -9.60 13.01
N PRO A 30 3.74 -10.08 12.34
CA PRO A 30 3.77 -10.12 10.88
C PRO A 30 2.63 -10.93 10.26
N LEU A 31 2.34 -12.11 10.81
CA LEU A 31 1.22 -12.93 10.34
C LEU A 31 -0.13 -12.23 10.53
N LEU A 32 -0.36 -11.71 11.73
CA LEU A 32 -1.63 -11.05 12.06
C LEU A 32 -1.83 -9.78 11.23
N GLN A 33 -0.79 -8.95 11.09
CA GLN A 33 -0.86 -7.75 10.26
C GLN A 33 -1.06 -8.09 8.78
N MET A 34 -0.40 -9.13 8.28
CA MET A 34 -0.58 -9.57 6.91
C MET A 34 -2.02 -10.05 6.66
N LEU A 35 -2.61 -10.82 7.59
CA LEU A 35 -4.00 -11.24 7.50
C LEU A 35 -4.94 -10.03 7.56
N VAL A 36 -4.75 -9.15 8.53
CA VAL A 36 -5.60 -7.96 8.67
C VAL A 36 -5.51 -7.08 7.44
N PHE A 37 -4.31 -6.69 7.02
CA PHE A 37 -4.16 -5.81 5.87
C PHE A 37 -4.46 -6.49 4.53
N GLY A 38 -4.16 -7.79 4.38
CA GLY A 38 -4.47 -8.54 3.18
C GLY A 38 -5.98 -8.67 2.93
N TYR A 39 -6.79 -8.77 3.98
CA TYR A 39 -8.25 -8.81 3.88
C TYR A 39 -8.91 -7.42 4.01
N ALA A 40 -8.41 -6.56 4.91
CA ALA A 40 -9.01 -5.24 5.14
C ALA A 40 -8.62 -4.20 4.10
N ALA A 41 -7.47 -4.34 3.47
CA ALA A 41 -6.98 -3.41 2.44
C ALA A 41 -7.52 -3.71 1.03
N SER A 42 -8.55 -4.53 0.90
CA SER A 42 -9.27 -4.64 -0.35
C SER A 42 -10.15 -3.39 -0.52
N TYR A 43 -9.62 -2.40 -1.23
CA TYR A 43 -10.45 -1.30 -1.78
C TYR A 43 -11.31 -1.81 -2.96
N GLU A 44 -11.51 -3.11 -3.06
CA GLU A 44 -12.47 -3.64 -4.01
C GLU A 44 -13.86 -3.27 -3.51
N VAL A 45 -14.42 -2.24 -4.11
CA VAL A 45 -15.85 -1.96 -4.01
C VAL A 45 -16.53 -3.10 -4.79
N ASN A 46 -16.67 -4.25 -4.13
CA ASN A 46 -17.21 -5.45 -4.76
C ASN A 46 -18.66 -5.28 -5.18
N ARG A 47 -19.42 -4.44 -4.48
CA ARG A 47 -20.80 -4.07 -4.83
C ARG A 47 -21.15 -2.71 -4.26
N VAL A 48 -21.42 -1.73 -5.12
CA VAL A 48 -21.95 -0.43 -4.73
C VAL A 48 -23.44 -0.58 -4.47
N SER A 49 -23.86 -0.48 -3.20
CA SER A 49 -25.29 -0.47 -2.87
C SER A 49 -25.93 0.79 -3.47
N THR A 50 -26.91 0.59 -4.34
CA THR A 50 -27.48 1.64 -5.21
C THR A 50 -28.97 1.72 -5.02
N ALA A 51 -29.51 2.94 -4.97
CA ALA A 51 -30.93 3.20 -5.15
C ALA A 51 -31.16 3.92 -6.48
N VAL A 52 -32.35 3.82 -7.01
CA VAL A 52 -32.73 4.35 -8.30
C VAL A 52 -33.95 5.23 -8.14
N LEU A 53 -33.92 6.43 -8.73
CA LEU A 53 -35.03 7.35 -8.81
C LEU A 53 -35.26 7.72 -10.30
N ASP A 54 -36.25 7.06 -10.92
CA ASP A 54 -36.57 7.24 -12.32
C ASP A 54 -37.86 8.05 -12.47
N TYR A 55 -37.74 9.33 -12.85
CA TYR A 55 -38.86 10.20 -13.15
C TYR A 55 -39.33 10.09 -14.60
N ASP A 56 -38.47 9.64 -15.53
CA ASP A 56 -38.80 9.54 -16.94
C ASP A 56 -39.66 8.31 -17.24
N ARG A 57 -39.41 7.17 -16.55
CA ARG A 57 -40.17 5.92 -16.64
C ARG A 57 -40.35 5.39 -18.08
N SER A 58 -39.46 5.78 -18.98
CA SER A 58 -39.42 5.35 -20.37
C SER A 58 -38.85 3.96 -20.55
N GLN A 59 -38.87 3.45 -21.76
CA GLN A 59 -38.17 2.22 -22.12
C GLN A 59 -36.65 2.42 -22.03
N GLU A 60 -36.17 3.55 -22.51
CA GLU A 60 -34.76 3.93 -22.55
C GLU A 60 -34.18 4.12 -21.14
N SER A 61 -34.94 4.73 -20.22
CA SER A 61 -34.48 4.86 -18.82
C SER A 61 -34.35 3.49 -18.14
N ARG A 62 -35.31 2.59 -18.36
CA ARG A 62 -35.26 1.22 -17.84
C ARG A 62 -34.08 0.43 -18.39
N GLU A 63 -33.84 0.49 -19.72
CA GLU A 63 -32.71 -0.19 -20.34
C GLU A 63 -31.37 0.33 -19.81
N PHE A 64 -31.24 1.64 -19.57
CA PHE A 64 -30.08 2.23 -18.94
C PHE A 64 -29.88 1.70 -17.51
N LEU A 65 -30.92 1.64 -16.70
CA LEU A 65 -30.85 1.14 -15.32
C LEU A 65 -30.60 -0.37 -15.23
N GLU A 66 -31.13 -1.14 -16.18
CA GLU A 66 -30.86 -2.59 -16.26
C GLU A 66 -29.36 -2.90 -16.43
N ARG A 67 -28.60 -2.02 -17.10
CA ARG A 67 -27.14 -2.20 -17.22
C ARG A 67 -26.42 -2.11 -15.89
N PHE A 68 -26.92 -1.31 -14.95
CA PHE A 68 -26.39 -1.28 -13.59
C PHE A 68 -26.74 -2.55 -12.83
N SER A 69 -27.97 -3.01 -12.93
CA SER A 69 -28.42 -4.26 -12.29
C SER A 69 -27.72 -5.50 -12.86
N ALA A 70 -27.41 -5.51 -14.16
CA ALA A 70 -26.66 -6.57 -14.82
C ALA A 70 -25.17 -6.55 -14.49
N SER A 71 -24.64 -5.41 -14.02
CA SER A 71 -23.25 -5.29 -13.63
C SER A 71 -23.01 -5.92 -12.25
N SER A 72 -21.98 -6.78 -12.14
CA SER A 72 -21.56 -7.34 -10.84
C SER A 72 -21.07 -6.29 -9.84
N ARG A 73 -20.86 -5.05 -10.28
CA ARG A 73 -20.31 -3.93 -9.50
C ARG A 73 -21.38 -3.13 -8.74
N PHE A 74 -22.64 -3.20 -9.16
CA PHE A 74 -23.74 -2.46 -8.54
C PHE A 74 -24.80 -3.43 -8.00
N GLU A 75 -25.33 -3.11 -6.84
CA GLU A 75 -26.46 -3.83 -6.24
C GLU A 75 -27.62 -2.85 -6.06
N VAL A 76 -28.60 -2.89 -6.96
CA VAL A 76 -29.80 -2.06 -6.87
C VAL A 76 -30.69 -2.63 -5.77
N ARG A 77 -30.76 -1.91 -4.62
CA ARG A 77 -31.53 -2.35 -3.44
C ARG A 77 -32.89 -1.69 -3.33
N ASP A 78 -32.98 -0.42 -3.69
CA ASP A 78 -34.17 0.39 -3.48
C ASP A 78 -34.53 1.15 -4.76
N VAL A 79 -35.86 1.23 -5.03
CA VAL A 79 -36.41 2.11 -6.08
C VAL A 79 -37.21 3.19 -5.36
N LEU A 80 -36.76 4.44 -5.54
CA LEU A 80 -37.32 5.62 -4.86
C LEU A 80 -38.48 6.21 -5.66
N GLN A 81 -39.39 6.84 -4.95
CA GLN A 81 -40.51 7.58 -5.55
C GLN A 81 -40.32 9.08 -5.49
N SER A 82 -39.50 9.57 -4.56
CA SER A 82 -39.23 10.99 -4.41
C SER A 82 -37.81 11.27 -3.92
N GLU A 83 -37.30 12.44 -4.25
CA GLU A 83 -35.98 12.90 -3.85
C GLU A 83 -35.85 13.09 -2.31
N SER A 84 -36.96 13.34 -1.62
CA SER A 84 -36.96 13.47 -0.15
C SER A 84 -36.51 12.22 0.60
N GLN A 85 -36.48 11.06 -0.04
CA GLN A 85 -36.03 9.80 0.53
C GLN A 85 -34.49 9.66 0.48
N ILE A 86 -33.80 10.41 -0.38
CA ILE A 86 -32.34 10.30 -0.60
C ILE A 86 -31.53 10.54 0.68
N PRO A 87 -31.74 11.66 1.43
CA PRO A 87 -30.93 11.92 2.62
C PRO A 87 -30.99 10.78 3.64
N SER A 88 -32.20 10.28 3.91
CA SER A 88 -32.39 9.20 4.89
C SER A 88 -31.64 7.92 4.51
N LEU A 89 -31.55 7.57 3.23
CA LEU A 89 -30.87 6.38 2.77
C LEU A 89 -29.35 6.50 2.84
N LEU A 90 -28.81 7.69 2.49
CA LEU A 90 -27.38 7.98 2.57
C LEU A 90 -26.92 8.11 4.04
N ASP A 91 -27.68 8.84 4.88
CA ASP A 91 -27.35 9.06 6.29
C ASP A 91 -27.31 7.75 7.09
N HIS A 92 -28.23 6.82 6.80
CA HIS A 92 -28.25 5.49 7.42
C HIS A 92 -27.34 4.47 6.72
N ARG A 93 -26.55 4.91 5.71
CA ARG A 93 -25.65 4.04 4.92
C ARG A 93 -26.33 2.81 4.31
N ARG A 94 -27.62 2.91 4.01
CA ARG A 94 -28.36 1.83 3.32
C ARG A 94 -27.94 1.70 1.88
N VAL A 95 -27.61 2.84 1.25
CA VAL A 95 -27.05 2.93 -0.09
C VAL A 95 -25.88 3.90 -0.12
N VAL A 96 -24.96 3.71 -1.04
CA VAL A 96 -23.79 4.56 -1.27
C VAL A 96 -24.03 5.48 -2.49
N LEU A 97 -24.89 5.03 -3.40
CA LEU A 97 -25.19 5.71 -4.66
C LEU A 97 -26.69 5.81 -4.85
N VAL A 98 -27.14 6.97 -5.32
CA VAL A 98 -28.48 7.15 -5.87
C VAL A 98 -28.35 7.62 -7.31
N LEU A 99 -28.92 6.88 -8.26
CA LEU A 99 -29.01 7.26 -9.66
C LEU A 99 -30.37 7.91 -9.89
N GLN A 100 -30.37 9.18 -10.32
CA GLN A 100 -31.55 9.94 -10.58
C GLN A 100 -31.66 10.26 -12.09
N ILE A 101 -32.74 9.83 -12.71
CA ILE A 101 -33.08 10.14 -14.10
C ILE A 101 -34.19 11.18 -14.12
N GLN A 102 -33.90 12.29 -14.78
CA GLN A 102 -34.87 13.41 -14.90
C GLN A 102 -35.92 13.15 -16.00
N PRO A 103 -37.09 13.77 -15.92
CA PRO A 103 -38.11 13.72 -16.99
C PRO A 103 -37.51 14.25 -18.31
N GLY A 104 -37.89 13.63 -19.43
CA GLY A 104 -37.39 13.99 -20.76
C GLY A 104 -36.09 13.29 -21.18
N PHE A 105 -35.57 12.36 -20.39
CA PHE A 105 -34.36 11.59 -20.72
C PHE A 105 -34.47 10.92 -22.09
N ALA A 106 -35.54 10.17 -22.34
CA ALA A 106 -35.74 9.49 -23.61
C ALA A 106 -35.95 10.46 -24.78
N GLU A 107 -36.60 11.60 -24.56
CA GLU A 107 -36.82 12.60 -25.58
C GLU A 107 -35.50 13.22 -26.05
N LEU A 108 -34.60 13.55 -25.10
CA LEU A 108 -33.27 14.09 -25.39
C LEU A 108 -32.42 13.05 -26.16
N LEU A 109 -32.42 11.78 -25.75
CA LEU A 109 -31.72 10.73 -26.45
C LEU A 109 -32.19 10.55 -27.88
N ARG A 110 -33.51 10.54 -28.13
CA ARG A 110 -34.11 10.43 -29.48
C ARG A 110 -33.76 11.61 -30.37
N LYS A 111 -33.57 12.80 -29.80
CA LYS A 111 -33.11 13.98 -30.51
C LYS A 111 -31.61 14.05 -30.76
N GLY A 112 -30.85 13.06 -30.30
CA GLY A 112 -29.37 13.04 -30.34
C GLY A 112 -28.72 14.11 -29.46
N GLN A 113 -29.45 14.57 -28.43
CA GLN A 113 -28.97 15.56 -27.45
C GLN A 113 -28.44 14.88 -26.20
N THR A 114 -27.65 15.63 -25.42
CA THR A 114 -27.15 15.14 -24.13
C THR A 114 -28.27 14.95 -23.14
N ALA A 115 -28.48 13.74 -22.67
CA ALA A 115 -29.46 13.40 -21.63
C ALA A 115 -28.76 13.31 -20.27
N PRO A 116 -28.96 14.26 -19.34
CA PRO A 116 -28.29 14.29 -18.06
C PRO A 116 -28.84 13.20 -17.13
N VAL A 117 -27.93 12.50 -16.46
CA VAL A 117 -28.22 11.59 -15.34
C VAL A 117 -27.47 12.09 -14.13
N GLN A 118 -28.16 12.22 -13.01
CA GLN A 118 -27.53 12.65 -11.76
C GLN A 118 -27.14 11.43 -10.92
N ALA A 119 -25.90 11.40 -10.48
CA ALA A 119 -25.40 10.42 -9.52
C ALA A 119 -25.13 11.13 -8.19
N VAL A 120 -25.92 10.83 -7.15
CA VAL A 120 -25.73 11.33 -5.78
C VAL A 120 -25.01 10.25 -4.99
N LEU A 121 -23.80 10.57 -4.50
CA LEU A 121 -22.94 9.61 -3.79
C LEU A 121 -22.70 10.08 -2.34
N ASP A 122 -22.54 9.10 -1.45
CA ASP A 122 -22.01 9.35 -0.12
C ASP A 122 -20.51 9.68 -0.23
N GLY A 123 -20.17 10.96 -0.11
CA GLY A 123 -18.78 11.45 -0.18
C GLY A 123 -17.96 11.23 1.08
N THR A 124 -18.53 10.64 2.14
CA THR A 124 -17.77 10.36 3.38
C THR A 124 -16.67 9.33 3.17
N ASP A 125 -16.89 8.38 2.24
CA ASP A 125 -15.84 7.52 1.70
C ASP A 125 -15.49 7.95 0.26
N SER A 126 -14.55 8.90 0.17
CA SER A 126 -14.12 9.48 -1.11
C SER A 126 -13.56 8.43 -2.08
N ASN A 127 -12.93 7.37 -1.59
CA ASN A 127 -12.34 6.34 -2.42
C ASN A 127 -13.42 5.48 -3.10
N THR A 128 -14.37 5.01 -2.33
CA THR A 128 -15.54 4.28 -2.86
C THR A 128 -16.34 5.14 -3.84
N ALA A 129 -16.52 6.43 -3.52
CA ALA A 129 -17.21 7.37 -4.39
C ALA A 129 -16.50 7.55 -5.74
N LEU A 130 -15.18 7.75 -5.76
CA LEU A 130 -14.40 7.91 -7.00
C LEU A 130 -14.43 6.66 -7.88
N ILE A 131 -14.31 5.47 -7.27
CA ILE A 131 -14.40 4.19 -7.99
C ILE A 131 -15.80 4.02 -8.59
N ALA A 132 -16.84 4.32 -7.82
CA ALA A 132 -18.22 4.25 -8.28
C ALA A 132 -18.47 5.18 -9.47
N VAL A 133 -17.98 6.44 -9.40
CA VAL A 133 -18.06 7.40 -10.52
C VAL A 133 -17.38 6.86 -11.78
N GLY A 134 -16.21 6.23 -11.64
CA GLY A 134 -15.51 5.60 -12.76
C GLY A 134 -16.38 4.52 -13.45
N TYR A 135 -16.99 3.64 -12.67
CA TYR A 135 -17.90 2.61 -13.21
C TYR A 135 -19.18 3.18 -13.81
N ILE A 136 -19.77 4.22 -13.19
CA ILE A 136 -20.96 4.92 -13.74
C ILE A 136 -20.64 5.49 -15.11
N ASN A 137 -19.52 6.21 -15.24
CA ASN A 137 -19.10 6.79 -16.51
C ASN A 137 -18.87 5.73 -17.59
N GLN A 138 -18.28 4.59 -17.23
CA GLN A 138 -18.06 3.49 -18.17
C GLN A 138 -19.39 2.91 -18.67
N ILE A 139 -20.38 2.69 -17.78
CA ILE A 139 -21.70 2.18 -18.17
C ILE A 139 -22.44 3.21 -19.02
N ALA A 140 -22.42 4.50 -18.63
CA ALA A 140 -23.07 5.58 -19.35
C ALA A 140 -22.52 5.74 -20.77
N ASN A 141 -21.19 5.71 -20.92
CA ASN A 141 -20.53 5.81 -22.23
C ASN A 141 -20.88 4.62 -23.12
N ARG A 142 -20.82 3.39 -22.60
CA ARG A 142 -21.23 2.21 -23.36
C ARG A 142 -22.69 2.26 -23.80
N PHE A 143 -23.58 2.67 -22.88
CA PHE A 143 -24.98 2.84 -23.23
C PHE A 143 -25.18 3.86 -24.35
N ALA A 144 -24.51 5.01 -24.28
CA ALA A 144 -24.58 6.04 -25.29
C ALA A 144 -24.08 5.55 -26.66
N GLN A 145 -22.98 4.83 -26.69
CA GLN A 145 -22.45 4.22 -27.92
C GLN A 145 -23.42 3.21 -28.53
N ASP A 146 -23.90 2.24 -27.74
CA ASP A 146 -24.84 1.23 -28.21
C ASP A 146 -26.16 1.85 -28.70
N TYR A 147 -26.65 2.88 -28.02
CA TYR A 147 -27.84 3.60 -28.41
C TYR A 147 -27.65 4.33 -29.74
N GLN A 148 -26.49 4.98 -29.95
CA GLN A 148 -26.16 5.62 -31.22
C GLN A 148 -26.08 4.61 -32.39
N LEU A 149 -25.45 3.45 -32.16
CA LEU A 149 -25.39 2.39 -33.16
C LEU A 149 -26.80 1.86 -33.53
N GLN A 150 -27.64 1.60 -32.53
CA GLN A 150 -29.03 1.19 -32.77
C GLN A 150 -29.85 2.21 -33.55
N MET A 151 -29.63 3.50 -33.28
CA MET A 151 -30.28 4.59 -34.00
C MET A 151 -29.76 4.72 -35.43
N ALA A 152 -28.46 4.56 -35.65
CA ALA A 152 -27.86 4.56 -37.00
C ALA A 152 -28.43 3.40 -37.87
N ASP A 153 -28.59 2.21 -37.30
CA ASP A 153 -29.18 1.07 -37.99
C ASP A 153 -30.65 1.28 -38.36
N ARG A 154 -31.42 2.02 -37.52
CA ARG A 154 -32.84 2.35 -37.79
C ARG A 154 -33.03 3.43 -38.85
N LEU A 155 -32.06 4.35 -39.04
CA LEU A 155 -32.16 5.52 -39.89
C LEU A 155 -31.76 5.30 -41.38
N LYS A 156 -31.56 4.07 -41.83
CA LYS A 156 -31.10 3.63 -43.16
C LYS A 156 -29.59 3.81 -43.41
N PRO A 157 -28.92 2.77 -44.01
CA PRO A 157 -27.46 2.74 -44.18
C PRO A 157 -26.89 3.80 -45.15
N SER A 158 -27.72 4.60 -45.82
CA SER A 158 -27.26 5.52 -46.88
C SER A 158 -26.73 6.87 -46.37
N LEU A 159 -26.84 7.16 -45.09
CA LEU A 159 -26.35 8.39 -44.45
C LEU A 159 -25.45 8.10 -43.23
N ALA A 160 -25.00 6.87 -43.04
CA ALA A 160 -23.94 6.57 -42.10
C ALA A 160 -22.64 7.26 -42.57
N THR A 161 -22.54 8.53 -42.36
CA THR A 161 -21.25 9.23 -42.34
C THR A 161 -20.45 8.48 -41.30
N PHE A 162 -19.40 7.78 -41.73
CA PHE A 162 -18.42 7.15 -40.85
C PHE A 162 -17.85 8.21 -39.90
N ALA A 163 -18.50 8.45 -38.80
CA ALA A 163 -17.85 9.09 -37.68
C ALA A 163 -16.81 8.04 -37.20
N PRO A 164 -15.52 8.35 -37.23
CA PRO A 164 -14.51 7.43 -36.72
C PRO A 164 -14.83 7.16 -35.25
N GLU A 165 -15.25 5.93 -34.97
CA GLU A 165 -15.51 5.47 -33.62
C GLU A 165 -14.17 5.20 -32.96
N ILE A 166 -13.82 6.00 -31.94
CA ILE A 166 -12.64 5.74 -31.11
C ILE A 166 -13.09 4.76 -30.03
N GLU A 167 -12.88 3.48 -30.26
CA GLU A 167 -13.05 2.45 -29.24
C GLU A 167 -11.85 2.48 -28.30
N LEU A 168 -12.04 2.99 -27.08
CA LEU A 168 -11.02 2.95 -26.05
C LEU A 168 -10.96 1.55 -25.44
N GLN A 169 -10.00 0.73 -25.91
CA GLN A 169 -9.72 -0.57 -25.31
C GLN A 169 -8.82 -0.38 -24.08
N GLU A 170 -9.42 -0.34 -22.91
CA GLU A 170 -8.69 -0.32 -21.64
C GLU A 170 -8.00 -1.66 -21.41
N ARG A 171 -6.67 -1.65 -21.37
CA ARG A 171 -5.85 -2.83 -21.08
C ARG A 171 -4.92 -2.56 -19.90
N PRO A 172 -5.35 -2.82 -18.65
CA PRO A 172 -4.47 -2.67 -17.50
C PRO A 172 -3.29 -3.63 -17.59
N TRP A 173 -2.07 -3.10 -17.60
CA TRP A 173 -0.85 -3.89 -17.62
C TRP A 173 -0.49 -4.32 -16.20
N TYR A 174 0.07 -5.51 -16.05
CA TYR A 174 0.57 -6.11 -14.81
C TYR A 174 -0.51 -6.55 -13.81
N ASN A 175 -1.68 -5.93 -13.77
CA ASN A 175 -2.80 -6.28 -12.90
C ASN A 175 -4.11 -6.15 -13.69
N ALA A 176 -4.40 -7.16 -14.51
CA ALA A 176 -5.53 -7.11 -15.44
C ALA A 176 -6.90 -6.99 -14.72
N ASN A 177 -7.00 -7.55 -13.52
CA ASN A 177 -8.22 -7.53 -12.72
C ASN A 177 -8.28 -6.33 -11.75
N LEU A 178 -7.25 -5.45 -11.74
CA LEU A 178 -7.12 -4.32 -10.82
C LEU A 178 -7.26 -4.73 -9.34
N GLU A 179 -6.74 -5.90 -8.98
CA GLU A 179 -6.83 -6.42 -7.62
C GLU A 179 -6.00 -5.56 -6.64
N SER A 180 -6.68 -4.95 -5.69
CA SER A 180 -6.07 -4.07 -4.69
C SER A 180 -5.04 -4.79 -3.82
N ARG A 181 -5.26 -6.08 -3.53
CA ARG A 181 -4.32 -6.91 -2.75
C ARG A 181 -2.93 -7.00 -3.37
N TRP A 182 -2.80 -6.96 -4.70
CA TRP A 182 -1.49 -6.96 -5.36
C TRP A 182 -0.69 -5.68 -5.09
N PHE A 183 -1.38 -4.58 -4.84
CA PHE A 183 -0.75 -3.31 -4.47
C PHE A 183 -0.39 -3.26 -2.97
N PHE A 184 -1.33 -3.71 -2.10
CA PHE A 184 -1.18 -3.56 -0.65
C PHE A 184 -0.26 -4.61 -0.04
N VAL A 185 -0.33 -5.88 -0.45
CA VAL A 185 0.47 -6.95 0.18
C VAL A 185 1.98 -6.69 0.11
N PRO A 186 2.59 -6.34 -1.05
CA PRO A 186 4.00 -5.95 -1.07
C PRO A 186 4.30 -4.73 -0.19
N GLY A 187 3.37 -3.78 -0.10
CA GLY A 187 3.50 -2.61 0.77
C GLY A 187 3.50 -2.98 2.26
N VAL A 188 2.65 -3.91 2.65
CA VAL A 188 2.60 -4.46 4.01
C VAL A 188 3.91 -5.17 4.36
N ILE A 189 4.49 -5.95 3.44
CA ILE A 189 5.81 -6.57 3.65
C ILE A 189 6.85 -5.51 4.03
N GLY A 190 6.90 -4.40 3.27
CA GLY A 190 7.86 -3.32 3.52
C GLY A 190 7.66 -2.65 4.89
N THR A 191 6.42 -2.33 5.24
CA THR A 191 6.11 -1.69 6.52
C THR A 191 6.34 -2.62 7.71
N LEU A 192 5.98 -3.89 7.59
CA LEU A 192 6.22 -4.90 8.62
C LEU A 192 7.69 -5.06 8.94
N VAL A 193 8.51 -5.18 7.92
CA VAL A 193 9.96 -5.38 8.07
C VAL A 193 10.61 -4.13 8.68
N LEU A 194 10.18 -2.92 8.26
CA LEU A 194 10.63 -1.67 8.90
C LEU A 194 10.36 -1.67 10.39
N VAL A 195 9.10 -1.88 10.77
CA VAL A 195 8.66 -1.85 12.18
C VAL A 195 9.42 -2.90 13.00
N THR A 196 9.44 -4.14 12.52
CA THR A 196 10.03 -5.26 13.26
C THR A 196 11.53 -5.08 13.45
N VAL A 197 12.28 -4.81 12.37
CA VAL A 197 13.74 -4.75 12.44
C VAL A 197 14.21 -3.51 13.18
N MET A 198 13.59 -2.36 12.95
CA MET A 198 13.95 -1.12 13.60
C MET A 198 13.69 -1.18 15.12
N MET A 199 12.51 -1.70 15.54
CA MET A 199 12.20 -1.85 16.97
C MET A 199 13.10 -2.87 17.65
N LEU A 200 13.33 -4.04 17.04
CA LEU A 200 14.23 -5.04 17.60
C LEU A 200 15.63 -4.47 17.83
N THR A 201 16.14 -3.72 16.84
CA THR A 201 17.47 -3.10 16.94
C THR A 201 17.54 -2.03 18.04
N ALA A 202 16.53 -1.16 18.09
CA ALA A 202 16.45 -0.12 19.12
C ALA A 202 16.39 -0.73 20.53
N PHE A 203 15.55 -1.73 20.72
CA PHE A 203 15.38 -2.38 22.03
C PHE A 203 16.60 -3.20 22.47
N ALA A 204 17.28 -3.90 21.55
CA ALA A 204 18.40 -4.76 21.88
C ALA A 204 19.55 -3.97 22.53
N VAL A 205 19.83 -2.76 22.07
CA VAL A 205 20.89 -1.92 22.62
C VAL A 205 20.43 -1.24 23.92
N VAL A 206 19.20 -0.70 23.94
CA VAL A 206 18.66 -0.01 25.11
C VAL A 206 18.48 -0.97 26.30
N ARG A 207 18.07 -2.21 26.02
CA ARG A 207 17.96 -3.25 27.07
C ARG A 207 19.29 -3.54 27.76
N GLU A 208 20.39 -3.60 27.03
CA GLU A 208 21.71 -3.80 27.62
C GLU A 208 22.15 -2.59 28.46
N ARG A 209 21.72 -1.38 28.08
CA ARG A 209 21.93 -0.18 28.87
C ARG A 209 21.12 -0.19 30.19
N GLU A 210 19.83 -0.57 30.12
CA GLU A 210 18.97 -0.68 31.31
C GLU A 210 19.47 -1.69 32.35
N ILE A 211 20.04 -2.82 31.86
CA ILE A 211 20.55 -3.91 32.70
C ILE A 211 21.98 -3.61 33.20
N GLY A 212 22.65 -2.58 32.64
CA GLY A 212 24.03 -2.22 32.97
C GLY A 212 25.09 -3.13 32.32
N THR A 213 24.71 -4.02 31.42
CA THR A 213 25.65 -4.94 30.74
C THR A 213 26.42 -4.23 29.61
N LEU A 214 25.95 -3.07 29.15
CA LEU A 214 26.65 -2.29 28.15
C LEU A 214 28.02 -1.81 28.65
N GLU A 215 28.11 -1.38 29.92
CA GLU A 215 29.36 -0.95 30.57
C GLU A 215 30.36 -2.12 30.66
N GLN A 216 29.89 -3.33 30.93
CA GLN A 216 30.75 -4.52 30.96
C GLN A 216 31.30 -4.86 29.56
N LEU A 217 30.53 -4.65 28.51
CA LEU A 217 30.99 -4.82 27.13
C LEU A 217 32.05 -3.78 26.74
N MET A 218 31.96 -2.56 27.28
CA MET A 218 32.92 -1.50 26.99
C MET A 218 34.31 -1.72 27.63
N VAL A 219 34.40 -2.47 28.71
CA VAL A 219 35.69 -2.85 29.32
C VAL A 219 36.39 -3.96 28.49
N THR A 220 35.67 -4.63 27.60
CA THR A 220 36.27 -5.63 26.72
C THR A 220 37.01 -4.97 25.53
N PRO A 221 38.09 -5.56 25.00
CA PRO A 221 38.83 -4.99 23.87
C PRO A 221 38.08 -5.18 22.52
N ILE A 222 36.81 -4.76 22.49
CA ILE A 222 35.94 -4.80 21.31
C ILE A 222 35.83 -3.38 20.75
N SER A 223 36.07 -3.21 19.45
CA SER A 223 35.87 -1.92 18.82
C SER A 223 34.38 -1.56 18.67
N PRO A 224 33.99 -0.26 18.68
CA PRO A 224 32.60 0.13 18.47
C PRO A 224 32.00 -0.42 17.17
N ALA A 225 32.80 -0.49 16.10
CA ALA A 225 32.38 -1.06 14.81
C ALA A 225 32.09 -2.57 14.92
N GLU A 226 32.93 -3.33 15.61
CA GLU A 226 32.71 -4.77 15.85
C GLU A 226 31.43 -5.01 16.64
N LEU A 227 31.16 -4.19 17.64
CA LEU A 227 29.94 -4.27 18.43
C LEU A 227 28.67 -3.97 17.59
N ILE A 228 28.72 -2.89 16.81
CA ILE A 228 27.59 -2.50 15.93
C ILE A 228 27.32 -3.59 14.90
N VAL A 229 28.35 -4.06 14.18
CA VAL A 229 28.19 -5.13 13.18
C VAL A 229 27.68 -6.42 13.83
N GLY A 230 28.25 -6.81 14.98
CA GLY A 230 27.82 -7.98 15.73
C GLY A 230 26.36 -7.94 16.18
N LYS A 231 25.84 -6.76 16.50
CA LYS A 231 24.44 -6.58 16.89
C LYS A 231 23.49 -6.44 15.69
N THR A 232 23.91 -5.78 14.63
CA THR A 232 23.03 -5.52 13.47
C THR A 232 22.89 -6.71 12.55
N LEU A 233 23.96 -7.52 12.37
CA LEU A 233 23.95 -8.63 11.44
C LEU A 233 22.88 -9.70 11.75
N PRO A 234 22.63 -10.13 13.00
CA PRO A 234 21.53 -11.03 13.32
C PRO A 234 20.16 -10.47 12.92
N PHE A 235 19.91 -9.19 13.18
CA PHE A 235 18.62 -8.55 12.82
C PHE A 235 18.48 -8.36 11.31
N LEU A 236 19.58 -8.15 10.58
CA LEU A 236 19.58 -8.16 9.12
C LEU A 236 19.14 -9.53 8.58
N ILE A 237 19.73 -10.61 9.09
CA ILE A 237 19.38 -11.99 8.67
C ILE A 237 17.92 -12.29 8.99
N VAL A 238 17.47 -11.92 10.19
CA VAL A 238 16.07 -12.08 10.59
C VAL A 238 15.13 -11.26 9.69
N GLY A 239 15.50 -10.03 9.36
CA GLY A 239 14.73 -9.19 8.45
C GLY A 239 14.63 -9.79 7.03
N LEU A 240 15.72 -10.32 6.50
CA LEU A 240 15.74 -11.04 5.22
C LEU A 240 14.85 -12.30 5.27
N ALA A 241 14.96 -13.10 6.34
CA ALA A 241 14.11 -14.27 6.53
C ALA A 241 12.62 -13.88 6.62
N ASN A 242 12.31 -12.78 7.29
CA ASN A 242 10.94 -12.28 7.43
C ASN A 242 10.36 -11.84 6.06
N VAL A 243 11.13 -11.13 5.23
CA VAL A 243 10.69 -10.76 3.86
C VAL A 243 10.39 -11.99 3.02
N VAL A 244 11.25 -13.00 3.06
CA VAL A 244 11.04 -14.25 2.33
C VAL A 244 9.80 -14.98 2.85
N PHE A 245 9.67 -15.10 4.17
CA PHE A 245 8.54 -15.77 4.82
C PHE A 245 7.20 -15.10 4.50
N VAL A 246 7.12 -13.78 4.72
CA VAL A 246 5.89 -13.01 4.46
C VAL A 246 5.63 -12.92 2.95
N GLY A 247 6.67 -12.86 2.11
CA GLY A 247 6.56 -12.89 0.66
C GLY A 247 5.97 -14.20 0.13
N ILE A 248 6.41 -15.35 0.67
CA ILE A 248 5.85 -16.67 0.35
C ILE A 248 4.38 -16.74 0.76
N LEU A 249 4.06 -16.29 1.97
CA LEU A 249 2.65 -16.22 2.43
C LEU A 249 1.80 -15.31 1.54
N GLY A 250 2.32 -14.16 1.12
CA GLY A 250 1.64 -13.25 0.20
C GLY A 250 1.32 -13.88 -1.14
N SER A 251 2.26 -14.66 -1.67
CA SER A 251 2.06 -15.34 -2.94
C SER A 251 1.13 -16.56 -2.83
N LEU A 252 1.22 -17.35 -1.74
CA LEU A 252 0.42 -18.57 -1.59
C LEU A 252 -1.00 -18.31 -1.09
N TRP A 253 -1.18 -17.31 -0.22
CA TRP A 253 -2.49 -17.05 0.43
C TRP A 253 -3.31 -15.99 -0.27
N PHE A 254 -2.64 -14.96 -0.82
CA PHE A 254 -3.30 -13.82 -1.47
C PHE A 254 -3.14 -13.80 -2.99
N ASP A 255 -2.57 -14.86 -3.58
CA ASP A 255 -2.34 -14.98 -5.03
C ASP A 255 -1.57 -13.79 -5.63
N VAL A 256 -0.69 -13.17 -4.82
CA VAL A 256 0.15 -12.07 -5.31
C VAL A 256 1.27 -12.65 -6.17
N PRO A 257 1.35 -12.29 -7.45
CA PRO A 257 2.35 -12.86 -8.34
C PRO A 257 3.75 -12.38 -7.95
N PHE A 258 4.71 -13.29 -7.94
CA PHE A 258 6.13 -12.97 -7.87
C PHE A 258 6.74 -13.19 -9.26
N ARG A 259 6.95 -12.12 -10.03
CA ARG A 259 7.43 -12.17 -11.42
C ARG A 259 8.91 -11.81 -11.56
N GLY A 260 9.51 -11.26 -10.52
CA GLY A 260 10.89 -10.75 -10.53
C GLY A 260 11.92 -11.76 -10.10
N ASN A 261 13.15 -11.26 -9.93
CA ASN A 261 14.29 -12.07 -9.49
C ASN A 261 14.47 -11.93 -7.97
N ILE A 262 14.54 -13.07 -7.27
CA ILE A 262 14.73 -13.14 -5.82
C ILE A 262 16.03 -12.46 -5.36
N PHE A 263 17.10 -12.52 -6.16
CA PHE A 263 18.36 -11.85 -5.82
C PHE A 263 18.26 -10.33 -5.83
N VAL A 264 17.47 -9.77 -6.75
CA VAL A 264 17.19 -8.33 -6.81
C VAL A 264 16.37 -7.90 -5.59
N LEU A 265 15.38 -8.72 -5.20
CA LEU A 265 14.58 -8.50 -4.00
C LEU A 265 15.47 -8.52 -2.74
N LEU A 266 16.29 -9.57 -2.56
CA LEU A 266 17.15 -9.72 -1.39
C LEU A 266 18.21 -8.60 -1.30
N LEU A 267 18.79 -8.19 -2.44
CA LEU A 267 19.73 -7.07 -2.48
C LEU A 267 19.04 -5.76 -2.06
N GLY A 268 17.87 -5.45 -2.64
CA GLY A 268 17.09 -4.27 -2.26
C GLY A 268 16.67 -4.30 -0.79
N THR A 269 16.27 -5.47 -0.29
CA THR A 269 15.95 -5.67 1.12
C THR A 269 17.17 -5.43 2.00
N THR A 270 18.35 -5.93 1.65
CA THR A 270 19.59 -5.72 2.42
C THR A 270 19.92 -4.24 2.54
N LEU A 271 19.81 -3.48 1.44
CA LEU A 271 20.05 -2.05 1.44
C LEU A 271 19.03 -1.28 2.28
N PHE A 272 17.75 -1.65 2.16
CA PHE A 272 16.69 -1.10 2.98
C PHE A 272 16.89 -1.38 4.47
N LEU A 273 17.18 -2.64 4.82
CA LEU A 273 17.44 -3.06 6.19
C LEU A 273 18.64 -2.33 6.79
N SER A 274 19.70 -2.07 6.01
CA SER A 274 20.85 -1.28 6.47
C SER A 274 20.42 0.12 6.94
N SER A 275 19.48 0.76 6.22
CA SER A 275 18.91 2.05 6.63
C SER A 275 18.06 1.93 7.90
N ALA A 276 17.17 0.93 7.96
CA ALA A 276 16.29 0.70 9.11
C ALA A 276 17.08 0.38 10.39
N LEU A 277 18.11 -0.47 10.27
CA LEU A 277 19.05 -0.79 11.35
C LEU A 277 19.80 0.45 11.83
N GLY A 278 20.29 1.27 10.90
CA GLY A 278 20.96 2.53 11.21
C GLY A 278 20.08 3.48 12.01
N VAL A 279 18.82 3.65 11.61
CA VAL A 279 17.84 4.46 12.36
C VAL A 279 17.55 3.85 13.73
N GLY A 280 17.34 2.54 13.84
CA GLY A 280 17.12 1.85 15.11
C GLY A 280 18.30 2.04 16.09
N LEU A 281 19.53 1.94 15.57
CA LEU A 281 20.73 2.24 16.36
C LEU A 281 20.80 3.70 16.80
N LEU A 282 20.50 4.66 15.90
CA LEU A 282 20.47 6.09 16.26
C LEU A 282 19.48 6.36 17.39
N ILE A 283 18.27 5.76 17.32
CA ILE A 283 17.27 5.87 18.39
C ILE A 283 17.84 5.32 19.70
N SER A 284 18.51 4.17 19.65
CA SER A 284 19.09 3.55 20.84
C SER A 284 20.16 4.41 21.53
N THR A 285 20.88 5.25 20.75
CA THR A 285 21.90 6.15 21.35
C THR A 285 21.30 7.28 22.20
N VAL A 286 20.06 7.66 21.93
CA VAL A 286 19.36 8.76 22.61
C VAL A 286 18.55 8.27 23.80
N CYS A 287 18.06 7.02 23.75
CA CYS A 287 17.16 6.45 24.72
C CYS A 287 17.91 5.82 25.90
N GLN A 288 17.37 5.97 27.10
CA GLN A 288 17.85 5.32 28.32
C GLN A 288 16.99 4.10 28.69
N THR A 289 15.71 4.11 28.30
CA THR A 289 14.74 3.05 28.62
C THR A 289 14.07 2.52 27.36
N GLN A 290 13.63 1.26 27.40
CA GLN A 290 12.89 0.64 26.29
C GLN A 290 11.57 1.38 26.01
N GLN A 291 10.93 1.97 27.01
CA GLN A 291 9.73 2.78 26.83
C GLN A 291 10.00 4.06 26.00
N GLN A 292 11.13 4.73 26.26
CA GLN A 292 11.57 5.87 25.44
C GLN A 292 11.87 5.43 24.00
N ALA A 293 12.58 4.32 23.84
CA ALA A 293 12.89 3.77 22.52
C ALA A 293 11.61 3.43 21.74
N PHE A 294 10.61 2.86 22.39
CA PHE A 294 9.30 2.61 21.79
C PHE A 294 8.64 3.89 21.31
N ALA A 295 8.53 4.90 22.17
CA ALA A 295 7.89 6.17 21.85
C ALA A 295 8.58 6.86 20.65
N ILE A 296 9.92 6.99 20.68
CA ILE A 296 10.68 7.64 19.60
C ILE A 296 10.57 6.82 18.30
N SER A 297 10.64 5.49 18.38
CA SER A 297 10.45 4.63 17.22
C SER A 297 9.07 4.82 16.58
N PHE A 298 8.02 4.92 17.39
CA PHE A 298 6.67 5.17 16.91
C PHE A 298 6.54 6.52 16.21
N PHE A 299 7.15 7.58 16.77
CA PHE A 299 7.18 8.91 16.17
C PHE A 299 7.94 8.95 14.83
N TYR A 300 8.91 8.05 14.61
CA TYR A 300 9.59 7.93 13.33
C TYR A 300 8.78 7.07 12.34
N ILE A 301 8.29 5.91 12.78
CA ILE A 301 7.60 4.93 11.92
C ILE A 301 6.31 5.50 11.32
N SER A 302 5.53 6.22 12.13
CA SER A 302 4.23 6.73 11.70
C SER A 302 4.34 7.71 10.52
N PRO A 303 5.17 8.76 10.55
CA PRO A 303 5.41 9.61 9.38
C PRO A 303 6.07 8.85 8.21
N ALA A 304 7.02 7.95 8.48
CA ALA A 304 7.67 7.18 7.43
C ALA A 304 6.66 6.36 6.61
N ILE A 305 5.74 5.65 7.26
CA ILE A 305 4.68 4.91 6.56
C ILE A 305 3.78 5.86 5.75
N MET A 306 3.41 7.01 6.29
CA MET A 306 2.56 7.97 5.58
C MET A 306 3.27 8.59 4.37
N LEU A 307 4.54 8.93 4.50
CA LEU A 307 5.34 9.59 3.46
C LEU A 307 5.88 8.61 2.41
N SER A 308 5.89 7.32 2.69
CA SER A 308 6.43 6.28 1.79
C SER A 308 5.67 6.08 0.49
N GLY A 309 4.43 6.57 0.39
CA GLY A 309 3.53 6.24 -0.72
C GLY A 309 2.82 4.89 -0.54
N PHE A 310 2.77 4.37 0.69
CA PHE A 310 2.01 3.15 1.01
C PHE A 310 0.51 3.37 0.99
N GLY A 311 0.01 4.36 1.74
CA GLY A 311 -1.42 4.65 1.86
C GLY A 311 -1.92 5.72 0.88
N TYR A 312 -1.08 6.70 0.58
CA TYR A 312 -1.43 7.83 -0.29
C TYR A 312 -0.37 8.04 -1.37
N PRO A 313 -0.76 8.30 -2.63
CA PRO A 313 0.19 8.62 -3.69
C PRO A 313 1.03 9.85 -3.34
N ILE A 314 2.35 9.75 -3.49
CA ILE A 314 3.27 10.86 -3.20
C ILE A 314 2.95 12.09 -4.08
N THR A 315 2.50 11.87 -5.32
CA THR A 315 2.10 12.92 -6.25
C THR A 315 0.93 13.77 -5.77
N SER A 316 0.11 13.24 -4.86
CA SER A 316 -1.03 13.96 -4.26
C SER A 316 -0.64 14.81 -3.04
N MET A 317 0.63 14.71 -2.59
CA MET A 317 1.13 15.46 -1.46
C MET A 317 1.58 16.88 -1.88
N PRO A 318 1.56 17.88 -0.98
CA PRO A 318 2.18 19.17 -1.21
C PRO A 318 3.67 19.02 -1.58
N THR A 319 4.19 19.88 -2.46
CA THR A 319 5.56 19.79 -2.99
C THR A 319 6.63 19.75 -1.91
N ALA A 320 6.44 20.49 -0.82
CA ALA A 320 7.35 20.47 0.32
C ALA A 320 7.45 19.06 0.94
N LEU A 321 6.30 18.37 1.15
CA LEU A 321 6.29 17.02 1.68
C LEU A 321 6.91 16.02 0.70
N GLN A 322 6.70 16.20 -0.62
CA GLN A 322 7.33 15.34 -1.64
C GLN A 322 8.86 15.36 -1.53
N TRP A 323 9.47 16.50 -1.17
CA TRP A 323 10.91 16.59 -0.92
C TRP A 323 11.33 15.77 0.31
N PHE A 324 10.60 15.86 1.39
CA PHE A 324 10.88 15.08 2.61
C PHE A 324 10.78 13.57 2.39
N THR A 325 9.92 13.10 1.48
CA THR A 325 9.82 11.66 1.17
C THR A 325 11.12 11.07 0.62
N ASN A 326 12.05 11.90 0.08
CA ASN A 326 13.36 11.42 -0.38
C ASN A 326 14.29 11.00 0.77
N LEU A 327 14.00 11.39 2.00
CA LEU A 327 14.74 10.97 3.20
C LEU A 327 14.19 9.66 3.78
N ASP A 328 13.08 9.16 3.24
CA ASP A 328 12.44 7.93 3.70
C ASP A 328 12.90 6.72 2.87
N PRO A 329 13.68 5.80 3.46
CA PRO A 329 14.12 4.60 2.77
C PRO A 329 12.95 3.67 2.38
N LEU A 330 11.83 3.70 3.13
CA LEU A 330 10.65 2.89 2.83
C LEU A 330 10.03 3.24 1.48
N ARG A 331 10.02 4.52 1.08
CA ARG A 331 9.57 4.96 -0.24
C ARG A 331 10.26 4.21 -1.38
N PHE A 332 11.58 4.15 -1.34
CA PHE A 332 12.38 3.49 -2.37
C PHE A 332 12.21 1.98 -2.34
N TYR A 333 12.10 1.42 -1.13
CA TYR A 333 11.90 0.00 -0.95
C TYR A 333 10.54 -0.49 -1.46
N LEU A 334 9.47 0.29 -1.28
CA LEU A 334 8.15 -0.02 -1.84
C LEU A 334 8.17 -0.08 -3.39
N ILE A 335 8.97 0.76 -4.03
CA ILE A 335 9.16 0.70 -5.50
C ILE A 335 9.87 -0.60 -5.88
N VAL A 336 10.89 -1.01 -5.13
CA VAL A 336 11.59 -2.28 -5.36
C VAL A 336 10.66 -3.46 -5.14
N LEU A 337 9.89 -3.50 -4.05
CA LEU A 337 8.94 -4.56 -3.76
C LEU A 337 7.87 -4.69 -4.85
N ARG A 338 7.17 -3.61 -5.17
CA ARG A 338 6.14 -3.62 -6.23
C ARG A 338 6.73 -3.92 -7.60
N GLY A 339 7.94 -3.43 -7.86
CA GLY A 339 8.69 -3.70 -9.08
C GLY A 339 9.02 -5.17 -9.26
N THR A 340 9.49 -5.84 -8.22
CA THR A 340 9.85 -7.26 -8.25
C THR A 340 8.63 -8.17 -8.20
N PHE A 341 7.66 -7.91 -7.32
CA PHE A 341 6.48 -8.76 -7.20
C PHE A 341 5.57 -8.66 -8.44
N ILE A 342 5.14 -7.46 -8.80
CA ILE A 342 4.06 -7.27 -9.78
C ILE A 342 4.61 -7.12 -11.20
N LYS A 343 5.64 -6.27 -11.38
CA LYS A 343 6.13 -5.90 -12.72
C LYS A 343 7.22 -6.83 -13.26
N GLY A 344 7.95 -7.53 -12.39
CA GLY A 344 9.06 -8.38 -12.80
C GLY A 344 10.27 -7.60 -13.33
N ILE A 345 10.43 -6.32 -12.93
CA ILE A 345 11.56 -5.49 -13.39
C ILE A 345 12.86 -5.86 -12.66
N GLY A 346 13.95 -5.80 -13.43
CA GLY A 346 15.27 -6.16 -12.97
C GLY A 346 16.10 -4.99 -12.40
N LEU A 347 17.33 -5.30 -12.03
CA LEU A 347 18.28 -4.35 -11.45
C LEU A 347 18.53 -3.12 -12.34
N HIS A 348 18.53 -3.29 -13.65
CA HIS A 348 18.78 -2.20 -14.63
C HIS A 348 17.78 -1.04 -14.55
N VAL A 349 16.57 -1.28 -14.00
CA VAL A 349 15.56 -0.24 -13.77
C VAL A 349 15.55 0.22 -12.31
N LEU A 350 15.81 -0.71 -11.37
CA LEU A 350 15.70 -0.45 -9.94
C LEU A 350 16.97 0.10 -9.29
N TRP A 351 18.08 0.24 -10.04
CA TRP A 351 19.35 0.71 -9.49
C TRP A 351 19.29 2.10 -8.82
N PRO A 352 18.50 3.11 -9.33
CA PRO A 352 18.46 4.42 -8.68
C PRO A 352 17.88 4.34 -7.26
N GLN A 353 16.84 3.52 -7.06
CA GLN A 353 16.23 3.28 -5.76
C GLN A 353 17.17 2.55 -4.81
N MET A 354 17.94 1.61 -5.34
CA MET A 354 18.97 0.89 -4.56
C MET A 354 20.10 1.79 -4.13
N VAL A 355 20.57 2.67 -5.02
CA VAL A 355 21.60 3.67 -4.69
C VAL A 355 21.09 4.65 -3.62
N ALA A 356 19.85 5.13 -3.74
CA ALA A 356 19.26 6.00 -2.72
C ALA A 356 19.22 5.31 -1.35
N MET A 357 18.77 4.05 -1.27
CA MET A 357 18.77 3.27 -0.03
C MET A 357 20.20 3.02 0.49
N ALA A 358 21.15 2.76 -0.37
CA ALA A 358 22.55 2.57 0.01
C ALA A 358 23.14 3.84 0.66
N ILE A 359 22.86 5.02 0.07
CA ILE A 359 23.31 6.32 0.61
C ILE A 359 22.65 6.57 1.97
N LEU A 360 21.33 6.38 2.10
CA LEU A 360 20.62 6.55 3.35
C LEU A 360 21.10 5.56 4.43
N GLY A 361 21.34 4.30 4.05
CA GLY A 361 21.87 3.28 4.94
C GLY A 361 23.29 3.61 5.43
N ALA A 362 24.17 3.99 4.52
CA ALA A 362 25.52 4.40 4.87
C ALA A 362 25.50 5.64 5.79
N ALA A 363 24.66 6.64 5.48
CA ALA A 363 24.54 7.84 6.29
C ALA A 363 24.05 7.53 7.72
N THR A 364 22.96 6.76 7.84
CA THR A 364 22.38 6.43 9.16
C THR A 364 23.30 5.55 10.00
N LEU A 365 23.94 4.54 9.41
CA LEU A 365 24.91 3.69 10.13
C LEU A 365 26.16 4.47 10.55
N THR A 366 26.68 5.34 9.69
CA THR A 366 27.83 6.19 10.04
C THR A 366 27.50 7.15 11.18
N LEU A 367 26.34 7.82 11.12
CA LEU A 367 25.86 8.70 12.19
C LEU A 367 25.67 7.95 13.50
N ALA A 368 25.10 6.73 13.44
CA ALA A 368 24.94 5.87 14.60
C ALA A 368 26.31 5.52 15.22
N THR A 369 27.28 5.13 14.41
CA THR A 369 28.64 4.78 14.86
C THR A 369 29.36 5.95 15.53
N LEU A 370 29.31 7.13 14.89
CA LEU A 370 29.94 8.35 15.41
C LEU A 370 29.32 8.79 16.75
N ARG A 371 27.99 8.66 16.87
CA ARG A 371 27.30 9.04 18.10
C ARG A 371 27.52 8.01 19.22
N PHE A 372 27.61 6.75 18.88
CA PHE A 372 27.91 5.67 19.82
C PHE A 372 29.29 5.86 20.46
N HIS A 373 30.29 6.31 19.68
CA HIS A 373 31.63 6.62 20.17
C HIS A 373 31.63 7.76 21.19
N LYS A 374 30.88 8.86 20.93
CA LYS A 374 30.78 10.02 21.84
C LYS A 374 30.03 9.74 23.16
N THR A 375 29.25 8.70 23.24
CA THR A 375 28.51 8.32 24.46
C THR A 375 29.37 7.41 25.38
N MET A 376 30.54 6.99 24.87
CA MET A 376 31.50 6.15 25.59
C MET A 376 32.64 6.97 26.23
N ASP A 377 32.85 8.22 25.79
CA ASP A 377 33.73 9.23 26.44
C ASP A 377 32.93 10.03 27.46
#